data_8f131a551f143b794d53604e2ec917c0
#
_entry.id   8f131a551f143b794d53604e2ec917c0
#
_cell.length_a   1.000
_cell.length_b   1.000
_cell.length_c   1.000
_cell.angle_alpha   90.00
_cell.angle_beta   90.00
_cell.angle_gamma   90.00
#
_symmetry.space_group_name_H-M   'P 1'
#
loop_
_entity.id
_entity.type
_entity.pdbx_description
1 polymer ?
#
loop_
_entity_poly.entity_id
_entity_poly.type
_entity_poly.pdbx_seq_one_letter_code
_entity_poly.pdbx_strand_id
1 'polypeptide(L)'
;MTEWAEKHRRLSSEASARPGAYRVNAAPYQQGPMDAVMDSGVQSITLMWASQTGKTEVINNIVGFFIAQDPSPILCLQPTLEMATTWSGDRLAPMVRDTPVLKKLVADPKARDSGNTKLHKKFLGGHITMAGANSPASLAARPIRVLLCDEVDRYPASAGTEGDPLSLAERRTDTFHNAIIIKTSTPTIKG
;
A
#
# COMPACT_ATOMS: atom_id res chain seq x y z
N MET A 1 1.21 -14.24 -6.07
CA MET A 1 1.92 -13.04 -5.55
C MET A 1 3.06 -13.41 -4.63
N THR A 2 2.89 -14.38 -3.75
CA THR A 2 3.90 -14.83 -2.77
C THR A 2 5.23 -15.22 -3.42
N GLU A 3 5.21 -15.99 -4.51
CA GLU A 3 6.42 -16.38 -5.25
C GLU A 3 7.22 -15.17 -5.75
N TRP A 4 6.53 -14.13 -6.24
CA TRP A 4 7.19 -12.90 -6.64
C TRP A 4 7.89 -12.22 -5.46
N ALA A 5 7.21 -12.15 -4.32
CA ALA A 5 7.76 -11.54 -3.12
C ALA A 5 9.00 -12.29 -2.64
N GLU A 6 8.97 -13.61 -2.55
CA GLU A 6 10.14 -14.42 -2.16
C GLU A 6 11.32 -14.29 -3.12
N LYS A 7 11.04 -14.21 -4.42
CA LYS A 7 12.07 -14.08 -5.45
C LYS A 7 12.74 -12.70 -5.44
N HIS A 8 11.98 -11.64 -5.27
CA HIS A 8 12.43 -10.28 -5.57
C HIS A 8 12.57 -9.38 -4.36
N ARG A 9 11.68 -9.50 -3.37
CA ARG A 9 11.62 -8.57 -2.24
C ARG A 9 12.84 -8.69 -1.32
N ARG A 10 13.31 -7.52 -0.88
CA ARG A 10 14.34 -7.40 0.15
C ARG A 10 13.81 -6.55 1.28
N LEU A 11 13.94 -7.06 2.49
CA LEU A 11 13.58 -6.37 3.73
C LEU A 11 14.78 -5.53 4.17
N SER A 12 14.55 -4.25 4.40
CA SER A 12 15.59 -3.34 4.86
C SER A 12 15.88 -3.54 6.35
N SER A 13 17.10 -3.27 6.77
CA SER A 13 17.49 -3.28 8.20
C SER A 13 16.81 -2.16 9.01
N GLU A 14 16.34 -1.11 8.34
CA GLU A 14 15.62 0.01 8.97
C GLU A 14 14.17 -0.37 9.29
N ALA A 15 13.57 -1.25 8.50
CA ALA A 15 12.14 -1.55 8.56
C ALA A 15 11.81 -2.96 9.05
N SER A 16 12.80 -3.84 9.20
CA SER A 16 12.57 -5.24 9.57
C SER A 16 13.57 -5.75 10.59
N ALA A 17 13.08 -6.49 11.57
CA ALA A 17 13.92 -7.25 12.51
C ALA A 17 14.64 -8.44 11.83
N ARG A 18 14.25 -8.80 10.61
CA ARG A 18 14.87 -9.88 9.80
C ARG A 18 15.20 -9.33 8.41
N PRO A 19 16.27 -8.52 8.28
CA PRO A 19 16.65 -7.95 7.00
C PRO A 19 17.13 -9.02 6.00
N GLY A 20 17.05 -8.71 4.72
CA GLY A 20 17.47 -9.62 3.65
C GLY A 20 16.31 -10.10 2.78
N ALA A 21 16.40 -11.30 2.24
CA ALA A 21 15.34 -11.83 1.37
C ALA A 21 14.03 -12.05 2.16
N TYR A 22 12.91 -11.60 1.59
CA TYR A 22 11.60 -11.95 2.13
C TYR A 22 11.41 -13.47 2.09
N ARG A 23 10.85 -14.04 3.15
CA ARG A 23 10.54 -15.46 3.26
C ARG A 23 9.16 -15.63 3.89
N VAL A 24 8.22 -16.19 3.15
CA VAL A 24 6.84 -16.41 3.62
C VAL A 24 6.80 -17.35 4.83
N ASN A 25 7.72 -18.31 4.91
CA ASN A 25 7.81 -19.24 6.05
C ASN A 25 8.06 -18.55 7.39
N ALA A 26 8.53 -17.30 7.40
CA ALA A 26 8.67 -16.51 8.62
C ALA A 26 7.29 -16.04 9.18
N ALA A 27 6.28 -15.94 8.30
CA ALA A 27 4.91 -15.54 8.62
C ALA A 27 3.94 -16.17 7.60
N PRO A 28 3.69 -17.49 7.67
CA PRO A 28 2.95 -18.24 6.64
C PRO A 28 1.51 -17.73 6.42
N TYR A 29 0.91 -17.16 7.45
CA TYR A 29 -0.45 -16.58 7.38
C TYR A 29 -0.56 -15.37 6.44
N GLN A 30 0.55 -14.78 6.01
CA GLN A 30 0.56 -13.68 5.03
C GLN A 30 0.31 -14.19 3.60
N GLN A 31 0.57 -15.46 3.31
CA GLN A 31 0.45 -16.04 1.98
C GLN A 31 -0.97 -15.95 1.43
N GLY A 32 -1.95 -16.44 2.18
CA GLY A 32 -3.34 -16.49 1.72
C GLY A 32 -3.86 -15.14 1.24
N PRO A 33 -3.79 -14.08 2.06
CA PRO A 33 -4.20 -12.73 1.63
C PRO A 33 -3.43 -12.20 0.42
N MET A 34 -2.11 -12.41 0.34
CA MET A 34 -1.32 -11.95 -0.80
C MET A 34 -1.75 -12.64 -2.10
N ASP A 35 -1.96 -13.96 -2.05
CA ASP A 35 -2.33 -14.72 -3.25
C ASP A 35 -3.78 -14.47 -3.65
N ALA A 36 -4.68 -14.19 -2.68
CA ALA A 36 -6.07 -13.82 -2.95
C ALA A 36 -6.21 -12.51 -3.75
N VAL A 37 -5.24 -11.59 -3.69
CA VAL A 37 -5.22 -10.37 -4.54
C VAL A 37 -5.22 -10.70 -6.02
N MET A 38 -4.73 -11.87 -6.42
CA MET A 38 -4.66 -12.31 -7.82
C MET A 38 -5.90 -13.08 -8.28
N ASP A 39 -6.83 -13.35 -7.39
CA ASP A 39 -8.08 -14.01 -7.73
C ASP A 39 -9.08 -12.98 -8.28
N SER A 40 -9.50 -13.16 -9.53
CA SER A 40 -10.45 -12.28 -10.21
C SER A 40 -11.84 -12.20 -9.55
N GLY A 41 -12.19 -13.17 -8.71
CA GLY A 41 -13.41 -13.17 -7.90
C GLY A 41 -13.31 -12.34 -6.62
N VAL A 42 -12.09 -11.92 -6.23
CA VAL A 42 -11.86 -11.18 -5.00
C VAL A 42 -11.74 -9.68 -5.31
N GLN A 43 -12.66 -8.90 -4.78
CA GLN A 43 -12.66 -7.44 -4.92
C GLN A 43 -12.20 -6.71 -3.65
N SER A 44 -12.31 -7.35 -2.48
CA SER A 44 -11.92 -6.74 -1.20
C SER A 44 -11.33 -7.77 -0.26
N ILE A 45 -10.25 -7.37 0.42
CA ILE A 45 -9.57 -8.18 1.44
C ILE A 45 -9.46 -7.34 2.72
N THR A 46 -9.90 -7.89 3.84
CA THR A 46 -9.79 -7.24 5.15
C THR A 46 -8.90 -8.06 6.08
N LEU A 47 -7.82 -7.44 6.55
CA LEU A 47 -6.89 -8.02 7.50
C LEU A 47 -7.11 -7.41 8.89
N MET A 48 -7.91 -8.07 9.70
CA MET A 48 -8.09 -7.69 11.10
C MET A 48 -7.16 -8.53 11.98
N TRP A 49 -5.91 -8.08 12.09
CA TRP A 49 -4.84 -8.79 12.78
C TRP A 49 -4.31 -7.99 13.98
N ALA A 50 -3.73 -8.68 14.95
CA ALA A 50 -3.03 -8.04 16.05
C ALA A 50 -1.92 -7.09 15.57
N SER A 51 -1.49 -6.18 16.42
CA SER A 51 -0.35 -5.31 16.12
C SER A 51 0.92 -6.16 15.93
N GLN A 52 1.88 -5.63 15.13
CA GLN A 52 3.18 -6.26 14.90
C GLN A 52 3.15 -7.64 14.20
N THR A 53 2.03 -8.01 13.58
CA THR A 53 1.91 -9.27 12.81
C THR A 53 2.28 -9.12 11.33
N GLY A 54 2.77 -7.96 10.91
CA GLY A 54 3.25 -7.75 9.55
C GLY A 54 2.18 -7.37 8.52
N LYS A 55 1.05 -6.75 8.95
CA LYS A 55 0.04 -6.20 8.04
C LYS A 55 0.66 -5.26 7.00
N THR A 56 1.50 -4.33 7.46
CA THR A 56 2.22 -3.38 6.61
C THR A 56 3.13 -4.09 5.61
N GLU A 57 3.71 -5.25 5.97
CA GLU A 57 4.55 -6.00 5.03
C GLU A 57 3.74 -6.66 3.92
N VAL A 58 2.51 -7.12 4.21
CA VAL A 58 1.57 -7.56 3.18
C VAL A 58 1.25 -6.41 2.22
N ILE A 59 0.93 -5.21 2.73
CA ILE A 59 0.73 -4.00 1.91
C ILE A 59 1.97 -3.72 1.05
N ASN A 60 3.16 -3.74 1.62
CA ASN A 60 4.41 -3.50 0.90
C ASN A 60 4.61 -4.51 -0.24
N ASN A 61 4.35 -5.80 0.00
CA ASN A 61 4.46 -6.84 -1.02
C ASN A 61 3.45 -6.62 -2.15
N ILE A 62 2.22 -6.23 -1.84
CA ILE A 62 1.19 -5.89 -2.81
C ILE A 62 1.63 -4.68 -3.66
N VAL A 63 2.09 -3.61 -3.03
CA VAL A 63 2.63 -2.43 -3.73
C VAL A 63 3.77 -2.81 -4.65
N GLY A 64 4.75 -3.56 -4.15
CA GLY A 64 5.90 -3.99 -4.95
C GLY A 64 5.50 -4.84 -6.16
N PHE A 65 4.54 -5.74 -5.99
CA PHE A 65 4.01 -6.56 -7.06
C PHE A 65 3.34 -5.72 -8.16
N PHE A 66 2.43 -4.80 -7.78
CA PHE A 66 1.75 -3.95 -8.74
C PHE A 66 2.68 -2.92 -9.40
N ILE A 67 3.79 -2.54 -8.79
CA ILE A 67 4.81 -1.73 -9.48
C ILE A 67 5.54 -2.57 -10.54
N ALA A 68 5.83 -3.85 -10.25
CA ALA A 68 6.76 -4.64 -11.05
C ALA A 68 6.09 -5.56 -12.08
N GLN A 69 4.91 -6.09 -11.80
CA GLN A 69 4.27 -7.13 -12.61
C GLN A 69 2.98 -6.69 -13.28
N ASP A 70 2.21 -5.83 -12.62
CA ASP A 70 0.92 -5.36 -13.11
C ASP A 70 0.74 -3.86 -12.80
N PRO A 71 1.54 -2.99 -13.45
CA PRO A 71 1.59 -1.56 -13.15
C PRO A 71 0.22 -0.91 -13.17
N SER A 72 -0.12 -0.22 -12.08
CA SER A 72 -1.48 0.27 -11.85
C SER A 72 -1.47 1.58 -11.05
N PRO A 73 -2.54 2.40 -11.15
CA PRO A 73 -2.78 3.49 -10.22
C PRO A 73 -3.09 2.94 -8.83
N ILE A 74 -2.25 3.29 -7.84
CA ILE A 74 -2.34 2.84 -6.45
C ILE A 74 -2.63 4.04 -5.54
N LEU A 75 -3.56 3.90 -4.62
CA LEU A 75 -3.75 4.81 -3.49
C LEU A 75 -3.47 4.07 -2.19
N CYS A 76 -2.51 4.57 -1.41
CA CYS A 76 -2.26 4.11 -0.05
C CYS A 76 -2.80 5.15 0.94
N LEU A 77 -3.87 4.80 1.63
CA LEU A 77 -4.55 5.65 2.58
C LEU A 77 -4.08 5.31 4.00
N GLN A 78 -3.64 6.32 4.72
CA GLN A 78 -3.20 6.26 6.11
C GLN A 78 -4.15 7.11 6.98
N PRO A 79 -4.23 6.92 8.29
CA PRO A 79 -5.10 7.72 9.17
C PRO A 79 -4.89 9.23 9.03
N THR A 80 -3.64 9.67 8.91
CA THR A 80 -3.27 11.07 8.76
C THR A 80 -2.24 11.28 7.65
N LEU A 81 -2.13 12.52 7.17
CA LEU A 81 -1.11 12.90 6.18
C LEU A 81 0.31 12.73 6.72
N GLU A 82 0.51 12.95 8.01
CA GLU A 82 1.79 12.72 8.69
C GLU A 82 2.18 11.24 8.64
N MET A 83 1.24 10.33 8.98
CA MET A 83 1.46 8.89 8.89
C MET A 83 1.72 8.44 7.45
N ALA A 84 1.02 9.03 6.47
CA ALA A 84 1.28 8.77 5.05
C ALA A 84 2.70 9.19 4.64
N THR A 85 3.19 10.33 5.14
CA THR A 85 4.55 10.82 4.92
C THR A 85 5.59 9.91 5.54
N THR A 86 5.35 9.47 6.78
CA THR A 86 6.20 8.53 7.53
C THR A 86 6.25 7.17 6.81
N TRP A 87 5.10 6.62 6.42
CA TRP A 87 5.06 5.37 5.66
C TRP A 87 5.85 5.46 4.35
N SER A 88 5.71 6.57 3.63
CA SER A 88 6.47 6.80 2.39
C SER A 88 7.98 6.82 2.62
N GLY A 89 8.44 7.47 3.69
CA GLY A 89 9.86 7.59 4.04
C GLY A 89 10.45 6.31 4.62
N ASP A 90 9.74 5.70 5.57
CA ASP A 90 10.30 4.66 6.43
C ASP A 90 9.97 3.24 5.94
N ARG A 91 9.01 3.10 5.01
CA ARG A 91 8.59 1.79 4.47
C ARG A 91 8.79 1.72 2.96
N LEU A 92 8.13 2.62 2.19
CA LEU A 92 8.17 2.56 0.73
C LEU A 92 9.57 2.88 0.16
N ALA A 93 10.21 3.93 0.64
CA ALA A 93 11.51 4.35 0.11
C ALA A 93 12.61 3.30 0.35
N PRO A 94 12.79 2.72 1.56
CA PRO A 94 13.73 1.61 1.77
C PRO A 94 13.38 0.37 0.95
N MET A 95 12.09 0.05 0.82
CA MET A 95 11.64 -1.07 -0.01
C MET A 95 12.07 -0.92 -1.47
N VAL A 96 11.85 0.25 -2.05
CA VAL A 96 12.25 0.55 -3.44
C VAL A 96 13.76 0.52 -3.59
N ARG A 97 14.50 1.12 -2.66
CA ARG A 97 15.97 1.17 -2.67
C ARG A 97 16.61 -0.22 -2.63
N ASP A 98 16.10 -1.09 -1.75
CA ASP A 98 16.73 -2.36 -1.41
C ASP A 98 16.21 -3.54 -2.26
N THR A 99 15.12 -3.36 -3.00
CA THR A 99 14.57 -4.36 -3.93
C THR A 99 15.01 -4.02 -5.37
N PRO A 100 15.97 -4.77 -5.96
CA PRO A 100 16.62 -4.37 -7.22
C PRO A 100 15.65 -4.16 -8.39
N VAL A 101 14.58 -4.94 -8.49
CA VAL A 101 13.58 -4.78 -9.55
C VAL A 101 12.81 -3.46 -9.40
N LEU A 102 12.44 -3.07 -8.18
CA LEU A 102 11.71 -1.83 -7.91
C LEU A 102 12.59 -0.60 -8.11
N LYS A 103 13.87 -0.68 -7.70
CA LYS A 103 14.85 0.41 -7.90
C LYS A 103 15.00 0.80 -9.36
N LYS A 104 14.83 -0.13 -10.30
CA LYS A 104 14.90 0.14 -11.74
C LYS A 104 13.65 0.77 -12.31
N LEU A 105 12.50 0.55 -11.67
CA LEU A 105 11.17 0.94 -12.18
C LEU A 105 10.68 2.28 -11.61
N VAL A 106 11.04 2.58 -10.37
CA VAL A 106 10.63 3.83 -9.71
C VAL A 106 11.76 4.85 -9.87
N ALA A 107 11.47 5.95 -10.54
CA ALA A 107 12.46 7.01 -10.77
C ALA A 107 13.00 7.60 -9.45
N ASP A 108 14.28 7.93 -9.41
CA ASP A 108 14.90 8.59 -8.27
C ASP A 108 14.22 9.95 -8.03
N PRO A 109 13.75 10.24 -6.80
CA PRO A 109 13.17 11.54 -6.47
C PRO A 109 14.08 12.73 -6.74
N LYS A 110 15.40 12.51 -6.76
CA LYS A 110 16.41 13.54 -7.05
C LYS A 110 16.61 13.78 -8.55
N ALA A 111 16.08 12.92 -9.42
CA ALA A 111 16.16 13.15 -10.87
C ALA A 111 15.30 14.35 -11.26
N ARG A 112 15.86 15.27 -12.06
CA ARG A 112 15.28 16.59 -12.39
C ARG A 112 13.85 16.52 -12.96
N ASP A 113 13.51 15.43 -13.64
CA ASP A 113 12.23 15.22 -14.33
C ASP A 113 11.40 14.06 -13.75
N SER A 114 11.72 13.56 -12.55
CA SER A 114 11.05 12.38 -11.99
C SER A 114 9.56 12.60 -11.73
N GLY A 115 9.15 13.86 -11.45
CA GLY A 115 7.80 14.18 -10.99
C GLY A 115 7.42 13.48 -9.67
N ASN A 116 8.42 12.92 -8.96
CA ASN A 116 8.25 12.19 -7.72
C ASN A 116 8.37 13.13 -6.52
N THR A 117 7.40 13.03 -5.62
CA THR A 117 7.37 13.75 -4.34
C THR A 117 7.37 12.75 -3.19
N LYS A 118 7.37 13.23 -1.95
CA LYS A 118 7.21 12.36 -0.77
C LYS A 118 5.92 11.54 -0.83
N LEU A 119 4.83 12.13 -1.31
CA LEU A 119 3.49 11.52 -1.30
C LEU A 119 3.03 11.00 -2.67
N HIS A 120 3.88 11.09 -3.69
CA HIS A 120 3.55 10.60 -5.03
C HIS A 120 4.80 10.03 -5.71
N LYS A 121 4.68 8.80 -6.23
CA LYS A 121 5.74 8.16 -7.00
C LYS A 121 5.18 7.66 -8.32
N LYS A 122 5.86 7.98 -9.41
CA LYS A 122 5.54 7.51 -10.77
C LYS A 122 6.44 6.33 -11.13
N PHE A 123 5.90 5.42 -11.89
CA PHE A 123 6.61 4.33 -12.56
C PHE A 123 5.93 4.04 -13.89
N LEU A 124 6.60 3.32 -14.77
CA LEU A 124 6.04 3.01 -16.08
C LEU A 124 4.73 2.24 -15.93
N GLY A 125 3.66 2.76 -16.51
CA GLY A 125 2.32 2.17 -16.48
C GLY A 125 1.49 2.44 -15.23
N GLY A 126 2.01 3.23 -14.25
CA GLY A 126 1.26 3.53 -13.05
C GLY A 126 1.87 4.58 -12.13
N HIS A 127 1.26 4.72 -10.99
CA HIS A 127 1.74 5.59 -9.91
C HIS A 127 1.22 5.09 -8.57
N ILE A 128 1.89 5.49 -7.50
CA ILE A 128 1.36 5.36 -6.13
C ILE A 128 1.25 6.75 -5.50
N THR A 129 0.09 7.02 -4.94
CA THR A 129 -0.17 8.21 -4.13
C THR A 129 -0.42 7.79 -2.68
N MET A 130 0.20 8.47 -1.74
CA MET A 130 -0.04 8.32 -0.31
C MET A 130 -0.91 9.49 0.15
N ALA A 131 -1.96 9.19 0.92
CA ALA A 131 -2.92 10.18 1.39
C ALA A 131 -3.31 9.96 2.86
N GLY A 132 -3.77 11.02 3.52
CA GLY A 132 -4.37 10.93 4.85
C GLY A 132 -5.89 10.85 4.76
N ALA A 133 -6.50 9.98 5.55
CA ALA A 133 -7.96 9.84 5.64
C ALA A 133 -8.65 11.12 6.15
N ASN A 134 -7.91 11.98 6.83
CA ASN A 134 -8.38 13.28 7.31
C ASN A 134 -8.32 14.40 6.26
N SER A 135 -7.86 14.12 5.01
CA SER A 135 -7.67 15.13 3.96
C SER A 135 -8.56 14.86 2.75
N PRO A 136 -9.72 15.54 2.63
CA PRO A 136 -10.65 15.36 1.52
C PRO A 136 -10.02 15.57 0.14
N ALA A 137 -9.20 16.62 -0.01
CA ALA A 137 -8.54 16.93 -1.28
C ALA A 137 -7.64 15.81 -1.79
N SER A 138 -7.05 15.00 -0.90
CA SER A 138 -6.22 13.87 -1.25
C SER A 138 -7.05 12.67 -1.76
N LEU A 139 -8.32 12.60 -1.37
CA LEU A 139 -9.23 11.50 -1.71
C LEU A 139 -9.95 11.74 -3.05
N ALA A 140 -9.94 12.98 -3.57
CA ALA A 140 -10.83 13.40 -4.67
C ALA A 140 -10.24 13.31 -6.08
N ALA A 141 -8.94 13.04 -6.27
CA ALA A 141 -8.27 13.51 -7.47
C ALA A 141 -8.17 12.56 -8.68
N ARG A 142 -8.17 11.22 -8.53
CA ARG A 142 -7.86 10.31 -9.65
C ARG A 142 -8.53 8.94 -9.54
N PRO A 143 -8.86 8.28 -10.69
CA PRO A 143 -9.25 6.88 -10.69
C PRO A 143 -8.13 6.00 -10.15
N ILE A 144 -8.48 5.00 -9.34
CA ILE A 144 -7.57 4.10 -8.64
C ILE A 144 -7.98 2.66 -8.92
N ARG A 145 -7.02 1.82 -9.27
CA ARG A 145 -7.24 0.38 -9.41
C ARG A 145 -6.94 -0.40 -8.14
N VAL A 146 -5.90 0.03 -7.41
CA VAL A 146 -5.48 -0.63 -6.16
C VAL A 146 -5.62 0.35 -5.01
N LEU A 147 -6.57 0.08 -4.12
CA LEU A 147 -6.80 0.87 -2.92
C LEU A 147 -6.29 0.10 -1.69
N LEU A 148 -5.36 0.70 -0.98
CA LEU A 148 -4.76 0.18 0.25
C LEU A 148 -5.12 1.09 1.41
N CYS A 149 -5.91 0.61 2.36
CA CYS A 149 -6.33 1.35 3.54
C CYS A 149 -5.68 0.72 4.78
N ASP A 150 -4.68 1.38 5.31
CA ASP A 150 -3.93 0.90 6.49
C ASP A 150 -4.48 1.52 7.77
N GLU A 151 -4.55 0.74 8.85
CA GLU A 151 -5.06 1.14 10.16
C GLU A 151 -6.44 1.82 10.13
N VAL A 152 -7.40 1.20 9.44
CA VAL A 152 -8.76 1.72 9.23
C VAL A 152 -9.47 2.06 10.54
N ASP A 153 -9.19 1.33 11.63
CA ASP A 153 -9.71 1.59 12.97
C ASP A 153 -9.37 2.98 13.53
N ARG A 154 -8.36 3.64 12.96
CA ARG A 154 -7.91 4.99 13.36
C ARG A 154 -8.40 6.09 12.43
N TYR A 155 -9.23 5.78 11.45
CA TYR A 155 -9.74 6.79 10.54
C TYR A 155 -10.74 7.71 11.27
N PRO A 156 -10.76 9.01 10.94
CA PRO A 156 -11.80 9.89 11.45
C PRO A 156 -13.17 9.48 10.91
N ALA A 157 -14.23 9.75 11.65
CA ALA A 157 -15.61 9.48 11.20
C ALA A 157 -15.98 10.28 9.93
N SER A 158 -15.29 11.38 9.67
CA SER A 158 -15.49 12.20 8.47
C SER A 158 -14.18 12.83 8.01
N ALA A 159 -13.94 12.83 6.70
CA ALA A 159 -12.91 13.60 6.06
C ALA A 159 -13.37 15.05 5.92
N GLY A 160 -13.10 15.87 6.94
CA GLY A 160 -13.65 17.23 7.00
C GLY A 160 -15.19 17.23 6.95
N THR A 161 -15.76 17.91 5.95
CA THR A 161 -17.22 17.99 5.72
C THR A 161 -17.72 17.01 4.65
N GLU A 162 -16.84 16.18 4.05
CA GLU A 162 -17.19 15.36 2.88
C GLU A 162 -17.70 13.94 3.21
N GLY A 163 -17.67 13.55 4.49
CA GLY A 163 -18.19 12.26 4.95
C GLY A 163 -17.11 11.20 5.17
N ASP A 164 -17.52 9.94 5.24
CA ASP A 164 -16.64 8.81 5.57
C ASP A 164 -15.49 8.67 4.56
N PRO A 165 -14.23 8.77 5.04
CA PRO A 165 -13.06 8.73 4.16
C PRO A 165 -12.91 7.40 3.41
N LEU A 166 -13.35 6.29 4.00
CA LEU A 166 -13.28 4.98 3.36
C LEU A 166 -14.22 4.92 2.16
N SER A 167 -15.47 5.33 2.34
CA SER A 167 -16.44 5.40 1.26
C SER A 167 -16.02 6.36 0.14
N LEU A 168 -15.40 7.50 0.48
CA LEU A 168 -14.87 8.44 -0.50
C LEU A 168 -13.72 7.83 -1.32
N ALA A 169 -12.82 7.09 -0.67
CA ALA A 169 -11.71 6.41 -1.35
C ALA A 169 -12.20 5.25 -2.22
N GLU A 170 -13.14 4.45 -1.75
CA GLU A 170 -13.71 3.31 -2.48
C GLU A 170 -14.36 3.73 -3.81
N ARG A 171 -15.07 4.86 -3.85
CA ARG A 171 -15.65 5.42 -5.09
C ARG A 171 -14.60 5.72 -6.18
N ARG A 172 -13.32 5.85 -5.82
CA ARG A 172 -12.24 6.04 -6.82
C ARG A 172 -11.93 4.78 -7.60
N THR A 173 -12.38 3.64 -7.12
CA THR A 173 -12.16 2.35 -7.79
C THR A 173 -13.24 2.04 -8.83
N ASP A 174 -14.35 2.75 -8.86
CA ASP A 174 -15.50 2.46 -9.73
C ASP A 174 -15.18 2.45 -11.23
N THR A 175 -14.12 3.13 -11.66
CA THR A 175 -13.66 3.15 -13.05
C THR A 175 -13.04 1.82 -13.50
N PHE A 176 -12.51 1.03 -12.56
CA PHE A 176 -11.79 -0.20 -12.86
C PHE A 176 -12.61 -1.44 -12.49
N HIS A 177 -13.05 -2.21 -13.48
CA HIS A 177 -13.77 -3.48 -13.26
C HIS A 177 -12.94 -4.53 -12.50
N ASN A 178 -11.62 -4.41 -12.54
CA ASN A 178 -10.65 -5.26 -11.85
C ASN A 178 -9.98 -4.55 -10.68
N ALA A 179 -10.69 -3.62 -10.05
CA ALA A 179 -10.20 -2.96 -8.85
C ALA A 179 -10.07 -3.95 -7.68
N ILE A 180 -9.10 -3.68 -6.82
CA ILE A 180 -8.90 -4.43 -5.58
C ILE A 180 -8.72 -3.49 -4.40
N ILE A 181 -9.43 -3.77 -3.31
CA ILE A 181 -9.44 -2.97 -2.09
C ILE A 181 -8.87 -3.80 -0.95
N ILE A 182 -7.80 -3.35 -0.34
CA ILE A 182 -7.18 -4.00 0.81
C ILE A 182 -7.33 -3.09 2.03
N LYS A 183 -7.95 -3.62 3.09
CA LYS A 183 -8.14 -2.93 4.36
C LYS A 183 -7.37 -3.64 5.45
N THR A 184 -6.62 -2.89 6.25
CA THR A 184 -5.97 -3.44 7.44
C THR A 184 -6.43 -2.71 8.69
N SER A 185 -6.58 -3.44 9.77
CA SER A 185 -7.01 -2.92 11.06
C SER A 185 -6.36 -3.69 12.20
N THR A 186 -6.18 -3.00 13.32
CA THR A 186 -5.77 -3.63 14.58
C THR A 186 -6.91 -3.45 15.56
N PRO A 187 -7.54 -4.54 16.06
CA PRO A 187 -8.59 -4.41 17.07
C PRO A 187 -8.00 -3.74 18.33
N THR A 188 -8.50 -2.55 18.66
CA THR A 188 -8.01 -1.75 19.80
C THR A 188 -8.97 -1.75 20.96
N ILE A 189 -10.25 -2.01 20.72
CA ILE A 189 -11.30 -2.06 21.74
C ILE A 189 -11.97 -3.43 21.67
N LYS A 190 -12.07 -4.08 22.83
CA LYS A 190 -12.84 -5.30 22.96
C LYS A 190 -14.33 -4.92 22.97
N GLY A 191 -15.04 -5.22 21.89
CA GLY A 191 -16.48 -5.03 21.76
C GLY A 191 -17.26 -6.03 22.59
#